data_02a65c006381464391bc54624c415317
#
_entry.id   02a65c006381464391bc54624c415317
#
_cell.length_a   1.000
_cell.length_b   1.000
_cell.length_c   1.000
_cell.angle_alpha   90.00
_cell.angle_beta   90.00
_cell.angle_gamma   90.00
#
_symmetry.space_group_name_H-M   'P 1'
#
loop_
_entity.id
_entity.type
_entity.pdbx_description
1 polymer ?
#
loop_
_entity_poly.entity_id
_entity_poly.type
_entity_poly.pdbx_seq_one_letter_code
_entity_poly.pdbx_strand_id
1 'polypeptide(L)'
;MLVLGGGLAGLTAALHLRRLLPEARIAVLERRAGLAPEAIHKVGESTVEIGAHYFGHTLGLESHLRERHLRKFGFRFFSSDRHDSIDDVQEVGVSRYLSVPSYQIDRGIFENHLGEHARSSGIEVVSGAVIEAIDLGTDDALHVVSVRRHDAVERLASRWIIDASGRAGLLKRKLGLAESTGHPTNAVWFRVPVRIDVDDWSKDSQWLERCEHRQRWRSTNHLIGDGYWVWLIPLSSGYHSVGIVADASAHPLDRMNSFARAMDWLRVHQPRLAQALVEADAKPADFAFLRHFSYGCREVFSRDRWAITGEAGVFLDPFYSPGSDFIAIANTYIADLVRRDLAGDRIGPYVTLYSQLFRSFYESTLTLYRGQYGVFAHPGALSIKVIWDYTYYWGVLCQLFFQDRLTDLRMLGRVREDLLSSRALNDAAQPFLRRLAADTPPHNPRVLLDQAALPWFDDLNRSLTIQLDDAGFIERIQASRVLLESLAIEMASRAIKADPSIALWPETIAMLERASDLPTADGQLLAYPLAS
;
A
#
# COMPACT_ATOMS: atom_id res chain seq x y z
N MET A 1 -8.64 -21.85 16.73
CA MET A 1 -7.94 -20.56 16.56
C MET A 1 -8.94 -19.43 16.72
N LEU A 2 -8.54 -18.34 17.37
CA LEU A 2 -9.36 -17.14 17.52
C LEU A 2 -8.73 -15.99 16.74
N VAL A 3 -9.53 -15.35 15.86
CA VAL A 3 -9.18 -14.13 15.14
C VAL A 3 -9.93 -12.98 15.78
N LEU A 4 -9.20 -12.00 16.29
CA LEU A 4 -9.72 -10.87 17.04
C LEU A 4 -9.96 -9.68 16.11
N GLY A 5 -11.17 -9.54 15.58
CA GLY A 5 -11.63 -8.53 14.64
C GLY A 5 -12.09 -9.13 13.32
N GLY A 6 -13.32 -8.81 12.91
CA GLY A 6 -13.99 -9.23 11.68
C GLY A 6 -13.92 -8.19 10.55
N GLY A 7 -12.85 -7.40 10.50
CA GLY A 7 -12.55 -6.51 9.36
C GLY A 7 -11.75 -7.22 8.27
N LEU A 8 -11.29 -6.45 7.27
CA LEU A 8 -10.55 -6.96 6.11
C LEU A 8 -9.41 -7.92 6.51
N ALA A 9 -8.52 -7.51 7.42
CA ALA A 9 -7.36 -8.31 7.82
C ALA A 9 -7.76 -9.63 8.49
N GLY A 10 -8.75 -9.61 9.39
CA GLY A 10 -9.16 -10.80 10.14
C GLY A 10 -9.95 -11.79 9.30
N LEU A 11 -10.89 -11.32 8.50
CA LEU A 11 -11.68 -12.21 7.62
C LEU A 11 -10.78 -12.85 6.56
N THR A 12 -9.86 -12.09 5.97
CA THR A 12 -8.92 -12.64 4.97
C THR A 12 -7.91 -13.60 5.61
N ALA A 13 -7.44 -13.36 6.83
CA ALA A 13 -6.61 -14.33 7.57
C ALA A 13 -7.38 -15.63 7.85
N ALA A 14 -8.63 -15.52 8.30
CA ALA A 14 -9.47 -16.69 8.60
C ALA A 14 -9.75 -17.52 7.33
N LEU A 15 -10.06 -16.86 6.20
CA LEU A 15 -10.27 -17.52 4.90
C LEU A 15 -8.98 -18.19 4.39
N HIS A 16 -7.84 -17.53 4.51
CA HIS A 16 -6.54 -18.10 4.12
C HIS A 16 -6.24 -19.35 4.94
N LEU A 17 -6.41 -19.28 6.27
CA LEU A 17 -6.25 -20.43 7.16
C LEU A 17 -7.22 -21.56 6.82
N ARG A 18 -8.48 -21.28 6.50
CA ARG A 18 -9.47 -22.28 6.09
C ARG A 18 -9.07 -23.01 4.82
N ARG A 19 -8.56 -22.28 3.81
CA ARG A 19 -8.07 -22.88 2.56
C ARG A 19 -6.88 -23.81 2.79
N LEU A 20 -5.95 -23.41 3.64
CA LEU A 20 -4.74 -24.17 3.93
C LEU A 20 -4.98 -25.32 4.92
N LEU A 21 -5.94 -25.18 5.83
CA LEU A 21 -6.24 -26.07 6.94
C LEU A 21 -7.76 -26.34 7.01
N PRO A 22 -8.31 -27.16 6.10
CA PRO A 22 -9.76 -27.37 5.99
C PRO A 22 -10.43 -27.89 7.28
N GLU A 23 -9.72 -28.67 8.08
CA GLU A 23 -10.25 -29.30 9.32
C GLU A 23 -10.06 -28.41 10.56
N ALA A 24 -9.38 -27.28 10.44
CA ALA A 24 -9.10 -26.44 11.60
C ALA A 24 -10.36 -25.71 12.12
N ARG A 25 -10.52 -25.64 13.44
CA ARG A 25 -11.58 -24.84 14.07
C ARG A 25 -11.15 -23.40 14.15
N ILE A 26 -11.87 -22.52 13.45
CA ILE A 26 -11.57 -21.08 13.33
C ILE A 26 -12.81 -20.29 13.77
N ALA A 27 -12.63 -19.36 14.71
CA ALA A 27 -13.65 -18.40 15.07
C ALA A 27 -13.12 -16.97 14.93
N VAL A 28 -13.92 -16.09 14.33
CA VAL A 28 -13.66 -14.66 14.17
C VAL A 28 -14.57 -13.89 15.13
N LEU A 29 -13.99 -13.10 16.01
CA LEU A 29 -14.71 -12.32 17.00
C LEU A 29 -14.85 -10.87 16.50
N GLU A 30 -16.06 -10.43 16.19
CA GLU A 30 -16.32 -9.09 15.68
C GLU A 30 -17.26 -8.32 16.64
N ARG A 31 -16.83 -7.12 17.07
CA ARG A 31 -17.64 -6.31 17.99
C ARG A 31 -18.90 -5.73 17.37
N ARG A 32 -18.92 -5.50 16.05
CA ARG A 32 -20.09 -5.02 15.34
C ARG A 32 -21.15 -6.13 15.31
N ALA A 33 -22.37 -5.79 15.69
CA ALA A 33 -23.47 -6.76 15.76
C ALA A 33 -24.10 -7.04 14.39
N GLY A 34 -24.08 -6.08 13.46
CA GLY A 34 -24.70 -6.17 12.13
C GLY A 34 -23.70 -6.11 10.98
N LEU A 35 -24.24 -6.04 9.77
CA LEU A 35 -23.45 -5.82 8.56
C LEU A 35 -22.78 -4.44 8.57
N ALA A 36 -21.69 -4.31 7.82
CA ALA A 36 -21.11 -3.01 7.53
C ALA A 36 -22.05 -2.21 6.62
N PRO A 37 -22.13 -0.87 6.75
CA PRO A 37 -22.70 -0.06 5.70
C PRO A 37 -21.97 -0.35 4.39
N GLU A 38 -22.71 -0.58 3.30
CA GLU A 38 -22.09 -0.90 1.99
C GLU A 38 -21.20 0.26 1.52
N ALA A 39 -21.71 1.48 1.59
CA ALA A 39 -20.96 2.71 1.41
C ALA A 39 -20.53 3.30 2.76
N ILE A 40 -19.51 4.18 2.76
CA ILE A 40 -19.14 5.00 3.92
C ILE A 40 -18.71 4.15 5.13
N HIS A 41 -17.97 3.06 4.89
CA HIS A 41 -17.54 2.20 5.99
C HIS A 41 -16.16 2.58 6.54
N LYS A 42 -15.10 2.26 5.84
CA LYS A 42 -13.71 2.50 6.24
C LYS A 42 -12.89 2.99 5.06
N VAL A 43 -11.83 3.74 5.32
CA VAL A 43 -10.78 4.02 4.32
C VAL A 43 -9.89 2.80 4.09
N GLY A 44 -8.99 2.89 3.11
CA GLY A 44 -8.21 1.77 2.58
C GLY A 44 -8.95 1.12 1.41
N GLU A 45 -9.45 1.98 0.52
CA GLU A 45 -10.35 1.68 -0.59
C GLU A 45 -9.60 1.40 -1.90
N SER A 46 -8.31 1.64 -1.94
CA SER A 46 -7.45 1.37 -3.10
C SER A 46 -6.52 0.19 -2.82
N THR A 47 -6.42 -0.75 -3.76
CA THR A 47 -5.43 -1.83 -3.74
C THR A 47 -4.30 -1.56 -4.73
N VAL A 48 -3.21 -2.28 -4.56
CA VAL A 48 -2.17 -2.49 -5.56
C VAL A 48 -2.02 -3.99 -5.82
N GLU A 49 -1.04 -4.38 -6.61
CA GLU A 49 -0.96 -5.70 -7.23
C GLU A 49 -0.96 -6.85 -6.20
N ILE A 50 -0.16 -6.77 -5.12
CA ILE A 50 -0.10 -7.84 -4.09
C ILE A 50 -1.46 -8.01 -3.40
N GLY A 51 -2.07 -6.91 -2.95
CA GLY A 51 -3.38 -6.97 -2.31
C GLY A 51 -4.47 -7.51 -3.23
N ALA A 52 -4.49 -7.07 -4.49
CA ALA A 52 -5.42 -7.54 -5.50
C ALA A 52 -5.21 -9.03 -5.82
N HIS A 53 -3.96 -9.48 -5.98
CA HIS A 53 -3.60 -10.88 -6.19
C HIS A 53 -3.98 -11.75 -4.99
N TYR A 54 -3.70 -11.28 -3.77
CA TYR A 54 -4.08 -11.97 -2.54
C TYR A 54 -5.59 -12.21 -2.46
N PHE A 55 -6.39 -11.18 -2.67
CA PHE A 55 -7.84 -11.32 -2.63
C PHE A 55 -8.37 -12.15 -3.79
N GLY A 56 -7.90 -11.86 -5.02
CA GLY A 56 -8.38 -12.54 -6.23
C GLY A 56 -7.92 -13.98 -6.33
N HIS A 57 -6.61 -14.20 -6.32
CA HIS A 57 -5.99 -15.51 -6.56
C HIS A 57 -5.88 -16.34 -5.29
N THR A 58 -5.18 -15.82 -4.27
CA THR A 58 -4.91 -16.60 -3.04
C THR A 58 -6.21 -16.95 -2.30
N LEU A 59 -7.18 -16.03 -2.23
CA LEU A 59 -8.47 -16.28 -1.58
C LEU A 59 -9.59 -16.71 -2.54
N GLY A 60 -9.37 -16.67 -3.86
CA GLY A 60 -10.34 -17.12 -4.87
C GLY A 60 -11.51 -16.15 -5.07
N LEU A 61 -11.32 -14.84 -4.86
CA LEU A 61 -12.38 -13.83 -4.90
C LEU A 61 -12.34 -12.96 -6.17
N GLU A 62 -11.65 -13.41 -7.23
CA GLU A 62 -11.48 -12.64 -8.47
C GLU A 62 -12.81 -12.21 -9.10
N SER A 63 -13.80 -13.12 -9.18
CA SER A 63 -15.11 -12.82 -9.73
C SER A 63 -15.81 -11.70 -8.97
N HIS A 64 -15.76 -11.75 -7.62
CA HIS A 64 -16.35 -10.70 -6.79
C HIS A 64 -15.65 -9.33 -7.00
N LEU A 65 -14.33 -9.31 -7.06
CA LEU A 65 -13.58 -8.08 -7.32
C LEU A 65 -13.95 -7.47 -8.67
N ARG A 66 -14.03 -8.28 -9.72
CA ARG A 66 -14.36 -7.84 -11.08
C ARG A 66 -15.81 -7.34 -11.21
N GLU A 67 -16.76 -7.98 -10.53
CA GLU A 67 -18.18 -7.73 -10.70
C GLU A 67 -18.71 -6.63 -9.76
N ARG A 68 -18.10 -6.47 -8.58
CA ARG A 68 -18.64 -5.60 -7.52
C ARG A 68 -17.77 -4.39 -7.21
N HIS A 69 -16.55 -4.31 -7.78
CA HIS A 69 -15.62 -3.23 -7.54
C HIS A 69 -15.08 -2.64 -8.84
N LEU A 70 -14.50 -1.44 -8.78
CA LEU A 70 -13.97 -0.78 -9.96
C LEU A 70 -12.54 -1.25 -10.24
N ARG A 71 -12.28 -1.74 -11.46
CA ARG A 71 -10.89 -1.92 -11.90
C ARG A 71 -10.20 -0.57 -11.91
N LYS A 72 -9.07 -0.49 -11.21
CA LYS A 72 -8.27 0.72 -11.07
C LYS A 72 -7.48 0.99 -12.34
N PHE A 73 -7.48 2.25 -12.78
CA PHE A 73 -6.67 2.72 -13.93
C PHE A 73 -5.30 3.20 -13.44
N GLY A 74 -4.63 2.41 -12.60
CA GLY A 74 -3.34 2.73 -11.98
C GLY A 74 -3.40 3.88 -10.98
N PHE A 75 -2.23 4.34 -10.56
CA PHE A 75 -2.06 5.62 -9.90
C PHE A 75 -1.89 6.73 -10.94
N ARG A 76 -2.30 7.93 -10.56
CA ARG A 76 -2.12 9.13 -11.36
C ARG A 76 -1.79 10.30 -10.46
N PHE A 77 -0.76 11.05 -10.83
CA PHE A 77 -0.22 12.13 -10.03
C PHE A 77 -0.25 13.41 -10.83
N PHE A 78 -0.80 14.48 -10.25
CA PHE A 78 -0.84 15.81 -10.81
C PHE A 78 -0.08 16.77 -9.90
N SER A 79 0.93 17.47 -10.44
CA SER A 79 1.68 18.50 -9.72
C SER A 79 0.88 19.80 -9.71
N SER A 80 -0.25 19.82 -8.98
CA SER A 80 -1.35 20.78 -9.14
C SER A 80 -1.49 21.81 -8.00
N ASP A 81 -0.48 21.97 -7.12
CA ASP A 81 -0.55 22.93 -6.02
C ASP A 81 -0.88 24.34 -6.54
N ARG A 82 -1.98 24.91 -6.06
CA ARG A 82 -2.47 26.26 -6.41
C ARG A 82 -2.73 26.51 -7.89
N HIS A 83 -2.85 25.46 -8.70
CA HIS A 83 -3.24 25.59 -10.10
C HIS A 83 -4.76 25.50 -10.28
N ASP A 84 -5.30 26.39 -11.08
CA ASP A 84 -6.73 26.42 -11.45
C ASP A 84 -7.05 25.49 -12.61
N SER A 85 -6.05 25.11 -13.40
CA SER A 85 -6.17 24.24 -14.58
C SER A 85 -5.39 22.96 -14.42
N ILE A 86 -6.05 21.82 -14.64
CA ILE A 86 -5.43 20.48 -14.52
C ILE A 86 -4.58 20.12 -15.74
N ASP A 87 -4.84 20.73 -16.88
CA ASP A 87 -4.12 20.51 -18.13
C ASP A 87 -2.84 21.35 -18.26
N ASP A 88 -2.65 22.29 -17.31
CA ASP A 88 -1.47 23.15 -17.24
C ASP A 88 -0.32 22.57 -16.39
N VAL A 89 -0.51 21.37 -15.83
CA VAL A 89 0.45 20.76 -14.91
C VAL A 89 0.99 19.43 -15.43
N GLN A 90 2.12 19.00 -14.84
CA GLN A 90 2.64 17.66 -15.10
C GLN A 90 1.69 16.60 -14.59
N GLU A 91 1.41 15.63 -15.44
CA GLU A 91 0.68 14.42 -15.15
C GLU A 91 1.62 13.21 -15.25
N VAL A 92 1.64 12.35 -14.22
CA VAL A 92 2.35 11.06 -14.27
C VAL A 92 1.33 9.95 -14.10
N GLY A 93 1.30 8.98 -15.00
CA GLY A 93 0.34 7.89 -14.94
C GLY A 93 0.40 6.99 -16.15
N VAL A 94 -0.67 6.26 -16.41
CA VAL A 94 -0.79 5.36 -17.56
C VAL A 94 -1.84 5.88 -18.55
N SER A 95 -1.58 5.72 -19.85
CA SER A 95 -2.55 6.05 -20.92
C SER A 95 -3.56 4.93 -21.15
N ARG A 96 -3.24 3.68 -20.78
CA ARG A 96 -4.04 2.47 -20.93
C ARG A 96 -3.90 1.57 -19.69
N TYR A 97 -4.80 0.60 -19.52
CA TYR A 97 -4.70 -0.37 -18.43
C TYR A 97 -3.44 -1.22 -18.55
N LEU A 98 -2.74 -1.38 -17.43
CA LEU A 98 -1.69 -2.38 -17.30
C LEU A 98 -2.28 -3.79 -17.19
N SER A 99 -1.45 -4.82 -17.44
CA SER A 99 -1.90 -6.22 -17.52
C SER A 99 -2.41 -6.75 -16.18
N VAL A 100 -1.67 -6.51 -15.10
CA VAL A 100 -2.06 -6.98 -13.76
C VAL A 100 -3.11 -6.04 -13.17
N PRO A 101 -4.30 -6.54 -12.83
CA PRO A 101 -5.36 -5.70 -12.30
C PRO A 101 -5.13 -5.31 -10.83
N SER A 102 -5.53 -4.09 -10.50
CA SER A 102 -5.80 -3.66 -9.13
C SER A 102 -7.19 -3.01 -9.07
N TYR A 103 -7.71 -2.77 -7.87
CA TYR A 103 -9.12 -2.39 -7.71
C TYR A 103 -9.29 -1.23 -6.73
N GLN A 104 -10.31 -0.41 -6.99
CA GLN A 104 -10.92 0.47 -5.99
C GLN A 104 -12.01 -0.34 -5.29
N ILE A 105 -11.84 -0.56 -4.00
CA ILE A 105 -12.69 -1.46 -3.21
C ILE A 105 -13.65 -0.64 -2.34
N ASP A 106 -14.94 -0.87 -2.49
CA ASP A 106 -15.91 -0.42 -1.51
C ASP A 106 -15.86 -1.33 -0.28
N ARG A 107 -15.27 -0.81 0.80
CA ARG A 107 -14.90 -1.62 1.97
C ARG A 107 -16.10 -2.29 2.64
N GLY A 108 -17.25 -1.65 2.65
CA GLY A 108 -18.46 -2.24 3.23
C GLY A 108 -18.98 -3.40 2.41
N ILE A 109 -19.07 -3.24 1.09
CA ILE A 109 -19.46 -4.32 0.17
C ILE A 109 -18.52 -5.50 0.31
N PHE A 110 -17.20 -5.24 0.31
CA PHE A 110 -16.20 -6.30 0.35
C PHE A 110 -16.15 -7.01 1.71
N GLU A 111 -16.17 -6.29 2.84
CA GLU A 111 -16.13 -6.90 4.18
C GLU A 111 -17.40 -7.70 4.49
N ASN A 112 -18.58 -7.27 4.01
CA ASN A 112 -19.81 -8.06 4.13
C ASN A 112 -19.73 -9.38 3.34
N HIS A 113 -19.24 -9.32 2.10
CA HIS A 113 -19.03 -10.53 1.29
C HIS A 113 -18.02 -11.48 1.94
N LEU A 114 -16.89 -10.96 2.44
CA LEU A 114 -15.90 -11.78 3.16
C LEU A 114 -16.52 -12.46 4.40
N GLY A 115 -17.35 -11.76 5.15
CA GLY A 115 -18.04 -12.32 6.32
C GLY A 115 -19.04 -13.42 5.95
N GLU A 116 -19.77 -13.26 4.86
CA GLU A 116 -20.68 -14.28 4.32
C GLU A 116 -19.90 -15.49 3.81
N HIS A 117 -18.86 -15.24 3.02
CA HIS A 117 -17.97 -16.29 2.49
C HIS A 117 -17.27 -17.06 3.60
N ALA A 118 -16.84 -16.40 4.67
CA ALA A 118 -16.27 -17.06 5.84
C ALA A 118 -17.28 -18.02 6.51
N ARG A 119 -18.52 -17.58 6.72
CA ARG A 119 -19.58 -18.43 7.30
C ARG A 119 -19.90 -19.64 6.41
N SER A 120 -20.06 -19.43 5.10
CA SER A 120 -20.32 -20.52 4.14
C SER A 120 -19.15 -21.52 4.03
N SER A 121 -17.93 -21.07 4.36
CA SER A 121 -16.73 -21.93 4.43
C SER A 121 -16.56 -22.61 5.80
N GLY A 122 -17.55 -22.57 6.68
CA GLY A 122 -17.50 -23.22 8.00
C GLY A 122 -16.63 -22.51 9.04
N ILE A 123 -16.36 -21.21 8.87
CA ILE A 123 -15.73 -20.36 9.87
C ILE A 123 -16.83 -19.76 10.75
N GLU A 124 -16.65 -19.87 12.07
CA GLU A 124 -17.56 -19.27 13.04
C GLU A 124 -17.30 -17.75 13.11
N VAL A 125 -18.22 -16.93 12.61
CA VAL A 125 -18.15 -15.46 12.70
C VAL A 125 -19.09 -14.97 13.79
N VAL A 126 -18.55 -14.64 14.95
CA VAL A 126 -19.26 -14.22 16.15
C VAL A 126 -19.39 -12.70 16.15
N SER A 127 -20.58 -12.20 15.77
CA SER A 127 -20.89 -10.77 15.78
C SER A 127 -21.34 -10.29 17.17
N GLY A 128 -21.13 -9.01 17.48
CA GLY A 128 -21.45 -8.42 18.79
C GLY A 128 -20.52 -8.87 19.91
N ALA A 129 -19.35 -9.43 19.59
CA ALA A 129 -18.36 -9.96 20.51
C ALA A 129 -17.35 -8.88 20.93
N VAL A 130 -17.49 -8.34 22.12
CA VAL A 130 -16.56 -7.35 22.68
C VAL A 130 -15.50 -8.06 23.51
N ILE A 131 -14.23 -7.94 23.09
CA ILE A 131 -13.09 -8.53 23.81
C ILE A 131 -12.79 -7.65 25.02
N GLU A 132 -12.85 -8.23 26.21
CA GLU A 132 -12.58 -7.55 27.48
C GLU A 132 -11.18 -7.83 28.02
N ALA A 133 -10.73 -9.08 27.91
CA ALA A 133 -9.41 -9.48 28.38
C ALA A 133 -8.81 -10.57 27.48
N ILE A 134 -7.49 -10.62 27.46
CA ILE A 134 -6.70 -11.63 26.77
C ILE A 134 -5.65 -12.12 27.74
N ASP A 135 -5.67 -13.40 28.12
CA ASP A 135 -4.65 -14.05 28.91
C ASP A 135 -3.81 -14.92 27.97
N LEU A 136 -2.55 -14.52 27.77
CA LEU A 136 -1.64 -15.25 26.89
C LEU A 136 -1.03 -16.44 27.63
N GLY A 137 -1.18 -17.63 27.03
CA GLY A 137 -0.44 -18.81 27.43
C GLY A 137 0.98 -18.78 26.85
N THR A 138 1.90 -19.39 27.57
CA THR A 138 3.28 -19.65 27.12
C THR A 138 3.48 -21.14 26.87
N ASP A 139 4.47 -21.49 26.11
CA ASP A 139 4.80 -22.86 25.74
C ASP A 139 3.57 -23.60 25.15
N ASP A 140 3.09 -24.68 25.80
CA ASP A 140 1.92 -25.44 25.34
C ASP A 140 0.59 -25.02 25.97
N ALA A 141 0.59 -24.00 26.84
CA ALA A 141 -0.64 -23.49 27.43
C ALA A 141 -1.53 -22.81 26.39
N LEU A 142 -2.84 -22.95 26.56
CA LEU A 142 -3.81 -22.25 25.72
C LEU A 142 -3.91 -20.77 26.12
N HIS A 143 -4.14 -19.92 25.13
CA HIS A 143 -4.59 -18.56 25.39
C HIS A 143 -6.05 -18.57 25.82
N VAL A 144 -6.46 -17.61 26.65
CA VAL A 144 -7.85 -17.42 27.05
C VAL A 144 -8.29 -16.01 26.72
N VAL A 145 -9.41 -15.88 26.01
CA VAL A 145 -10.02 -14.59 25.65
C VAL A 145 -11.35 -14.47 26.37
N SER A 146 -11.53 -13.43 27.18
CA SER A 146 -12.80 -13.08 27.79
C SER A 146 -13.59 -12.19 26.83
N VAL A 147 -14.78 -12.63 26.46
CA VAL A 147 -15.63 -12.00 25.44
C VAL A 147 -16.97 -11.70 26.05
N ARG A 148 -17.40 -10.44 25.99
CA ARG A 148 -18.76 -10.05 26.38
C ARG A 148 -19.67 -10.06 25.15
N ARG A 149 -20.78 -10.81 25.28
CA ARG A 149 -21.89 -10.83 24.32
C ARG A 149 -23.17 -10.56 25.08
N HIS A 150 -23.91 -9.55 24.65
CA HIS A 150 -25.06 -9.06 25.42
C HIS A 150 -24.61 -8.76 26.86
N ASP A 151 -25.23 -9.42 27.84
CA ASP A 151 -24.93 -9.24 29.27
C ASP A 151 -24.06 -10.37 29.86
N ALA A 152 -23.61 -11.33 29.04
CA ALA A 152 -22.81 -12.46 29.48
C ALA A 152 -21.34 -12.33 29.07
N VAL A 153 -20.44 -12.73 29.99
CA VAL A 153 -19.01 -12.85 29.69
C VAL A 153 -18.67 -14.33 29.55
N GLU A 154 -18.15 -14.69 28.41
CA GLU A 154 -17.69 -16.03 28.06
C GLU A 154 -16.16 -16.06 28.03
N ARG A 155 -15.55 -17.19 28.42
CA ARG A 155 -14.10 -17.42 28.33
C ARG A 155 -13.83 -18.45 27.23
N LEU A 156 -13.13 -18.05 26.19
CA LEU A 156 -12.78 -18.89 25.06
C LEU A 156 -11.30 -19.25 25.11
N ALA A 157 -11.01 -20.56 25.15
CA ALA A 157 -9.64 -21.07 25.12
C ALA A 157 -9.21 -21.38 23.67
N SER A 158 -7.98 -21.03 23.30
CA SER A 158 -7.47 -21.23 21.95
C SER A 158 -5.96 -21.48 21.93
N ARG A 159 -5.52 -22.35 21.01
CA ARG A 159 -4.10 -22.57 20.75
C ARG A 159 -3.44 -21.37 20.05
N TRP A 160 -4.15 -20.67 19.15
CA TRP A 160 -3.66 -19.50 18.44
C TRP A 160 -4.58 -18.30 18.61
N ILE A 161 -3.99 -17.14 18.80
CA ILE A 161 -4.68 -15.85 18.74
C ILE A 161 -4.06 -15.01 17.62
N ILE A 162 -4.92 -14.46 16.74
CA ILE A 162 -4.53 -13.55 15.66
C ILE A 162 -5.22 -12.21 15.92
N ASP A 163 -4.45 -11.19 16.29
CA ASP A 163 -4.97 -9.85 16.51
C ASP A 163 -5.12 -9.12 15.15
N ALA A 164 -6.35 -8.96 14.72
CA ALA A 164 -6.79 -8.19 13.57
C ALA A 164 -7.76 -7.07 13.98
N SER A 165 -7.62 -6.57 15.21
CA SER A 165 -8.53 -5.59 15.82
C SER A 165 -8.40 -4.17 15.25
N GLY A 166 -7.62 -3.99 14.17
CA GLY A 166 -7.38 -2.71 13.54
C GLY A 166 -6.70 -1.74 14.50
N ARG A 167 -7.07 -0.48 14.47
CA ARG A 167 -6.45 0.57 15.30
C ARG A 167 -6.62 0.37 16.82
N ALA A 168 -7.49 -0.57 17.25
CA ALA A 168 -7.56 -0.95 18.67
C ALA A 168 -6.25 -1.60 19.13
N GLY A 169 -5.58 -2.40 18.29
CA GLY A 169 -4.27 -2.99 18.54
C GLY A 169 -4.18 -3.69 19.89
N LEU A 170 -5.06 -4.65 20.12
CA LEU A 170 -5.25 -5.26 21.44
C LEU A 170 -3.96 -5.87 22.00
N LEU A 171 -3.28 -6.72 21.22
CA LEU A 171 -2.02 -7.32 21.63
C LEU A 171 -0.88 -6.29 21.63
N LYS A 172 -0.84 -5.41 20.64
CA LYS A 172 0.18 -4.35 20.57
C LYS A 172 0.16 -3.47 21.83
N ARG A 173 -1.02 -3.08 22.31
CA ARG A 173 -1.16 -2.30 23.53
C ARG A 173 -0.85 -3.12 24.79
N LYS A 174 -1.40 -4.34 24.87
CA LYS A 174 -1.18 -5.23 26.01
C LYS A 174 0.30 -5.52 26.25
N LEU A 175 1.06 -5.71 25.17
CA LEU A 175 2.48 -6.08 25.22
C LEU A 175 3.44 -4.87 25.07
N GLY A 176 2.90 -3.66 24.93
CA GLY A 176 3.71 -2.44 24.78
C GLY A 176 4.58 -2.42 23.52
N LEU A 177 4.10 -3.00 22.40
CA LEU A 177 4.89 -3.19 21.16
C LEU A 177 4.88 -2.00 20.19
N ALA A 178 4.22 -0.91 20.54
CA ALA A 178 4.14 0.26 19.67
C ALA A 178 5.53 0.85 19.37
N GLU A 179 5.74 1.24 18.11
CA GLU A 179 6.97 1.84 17.61
C GLU A 179 6.64 3.08 16.76
N SER A 180 7.42 4.15 16.93
CA SER A 180 7.27 5.37 16.11
C SER A 180 7.96 5.17 14.76
N THR A 181 7.33 5.68 13.70
CA THR A 181 7.90 5.67 12.34
C THR A 181 8.79 6.88 12.06
N GLY A 182 8.74 7.94 12.86
CA GLY A 182 9.38 9.22 12.54
C GLY A 182 8.77 9.89 11.29
N HIS A 183 7.50 9.59 10.97
CA HIS A 183 6.75 10.15 9.85
C HIS A 183 5.48 10.86 10.38
N PRO A 184 5.58 12.12 10.84
CA PRO A 184 4.52 12.82 11.54
C PRO A 184 3.50 13.42 10.55
N THR A 185 2.66 12.60 9.97
CA THR A 185 1.63 13.00 9.01
C THR A 185 0.22 12.91 9.59
N ASN A 186 -0.64 13.82 9.14
CA ASN A 186 -2.06 13.85 9.43
C ASN A 186 -2.87 13.46 8.20
N ALA A 187 -4.06 12.93 8.40
CA ALA A 187 -5.02 12.68 7.33
C ALA A 187 -6.40 13.17 7.72
N VAL A 188 -7.11 13.75 6.76
CA VAL A 188 -8.55 14.01 6.84
C VAL A 188 -9.20 13.48 5.59
N TRP A 189 -10.42 12.96 5.69
CA TRP A 189 -11.13 12.47 4.52
C TRP A 189 -12.64 12.57 4.69
N PHE A 190 -13.31 12.56 3.56
CA PHE A 190 -14.76 12.53 3.45
C PHE A 190 -15.18 11.84 2.16
N ARG A 191 -16.42 11.36 2.11
CA ARG A 191 -17.01 10.81 0.90
C ARG A 191 -18.17 11.67 0.45
N VAL A 192 -18.27 11.83 -0.87
CA VAL A 192 -19.35 12.59 -1.51
C VAL A 192 -20.13 11.68 -2.44
N PRO A 193 -21.49 11.81 -2.53
CA PRO A 193 -22.33 10.97 -3.37
C PRO A 193 -22.36 11.47 -4.82
N VAL A 194 -21.20 11.86 -5.35
CA VAL A 194 -21.02 12.34 -6.72
C VAL A 194 -19.73 11.76 -7.30
N ARG A 195 -19.72 11.50 -8.61
CA ARG A 195 -18.49 11.15 -9.32
C ARG A 195 -17.68 12.42 -9.58
N ILE A 196 -16.43 12.41 -9.15
CA ILE A 196 -15.45 13.43 -9.51
C ILE A 196 -14.67 12.90 -10.73
N ASP A 197 -14.89 13.49 -11.88
CA ASP A 197 -14.22 13.12 -13.11
C ASP A 197 -13.23 14.20 -13.52
N VAL A 198 -11.94 13.90 -13.40
CA VAL A 198 -10.88 14.86 -13.73
C VAL A 198 -10.82 15.17 -15.21
N ASP A 199 -11.35 14.29 -16.08
CA ASP A 199 -11.45 14.56 -17.51
C ASP A 199 -12.45 15.69 -17.81
N ASP A 200 -13.44 15.94 -16.93
CA ASP A 200 -14.38 17.07 -17.06
C ASP A 200 -13.74 18.43 -16.65
N TRP A 201 -12.54 18.41 -16.10
CA TRP A 201 -11.86 19.63 -15.66
C TRP A 201 -11.10 20.36 -16.77
N SER A 202 -10.91 19.74 -17.92
CA SER A 202 -10.28 20.34 -19.10
C SER A 202 -11.20 20.30 -20.31
N LYS A 203 -11.02 21.29 -21.19
CA LYS A 203 -11.61 21.34 -22.54
C LYS A 203 -10.56 21.15 -23.64
N ASP A 204 -9.30 21.00 -23.27
CA ASP A 204 -8.21 20.75 -24.20
C ASP A 204 -8.32 19.32 -24.77
N SER A 205 -8.66 19.23 -26.05
CA SER A 205 -8.81 17.94 -26.75
C SER A 205 -7.50 17.15 -26.77
N GLN A 206 -6.34 17.81 -26.91
CA GLN A 206 -5.05 17.15 -26.94
C GLN A 206 -4.74 16.52 -25.56
N TRP A 207 -5.05 17.21 -24.48
CA TRP A 207 -4.89 16.66 -23.13
C TRP A 207 -5.85 15.48 -22.87
N LEU A 208 -7.10 15.59 -23.31
CA LEU A 208 -8.11 14.53 -23.16
C LEU A 208 -7.73 13.27 -23.92
N GLU A 209 -7.18 13.40 -25.14
CA GLU A 209 -6.78 12.29 -26.01
C GLU A 209 -5.54 11.52 -25.50
N ARG A 210 -4.77 12.07 -24.56
CA ARG A 210 -3.61 11.38 -23.96
C ARG A 210 -3.98 10.09 -23.20
N CYS A 211 -5.23 9.93 -22.80
CA CYS A 211 -5.71 8.73 -22.10
C CYS A 211 -6.86 8.07 -22.85
N GLU A 212 -6.74 6.77 -23.09
CA GLU A 212 -7.78 5.98 -23.74
C GLU A 212 -9.12 6.10 -23.02
N HIS A 213 -10.18 6.34 -23.79
CA HIS A 213 -11.57 6.35 -23.32
C HIS A 213 -11.87 7.29 -22.14
N ARG A 214 -11.04 8.30 -21.89
CA ARG A 214 -11.21 9.22 -20.74
C ARG A 214 -11.40 8.47 -19.43
N GLN A 215 -10.45 7.63 -19.08
CA GLN A 215 -10.53 6.75 -17.88
C GLN A 215 -9.79 7.30 -16.67
N ARG A 216 -9.30 8.56 -16.69
CA ARG A 216 -8.55 9.15 -15.56
C ARG A 216 -9.32 9.06 -14.25
N TRP A 217 -10.65 9.23 -14.27
CA TRP A 217 -11.49 9.14 -13.08
C TRP A 217 -11.40 7.79 -12.35
N ARG A 218 -11.04 6.70 -13.06
CA ARG A 218 -10.85 5.36 -12.48
C ARG A 218 -9.50 5.15 -11.83
N SER A 219 -8.57 6.09 -11.99
CA SER A 219 -7.30 6.06 -11.26
C SER A 219 -7.51 6.35 -9.78
N THR A 220 -6.56 5.95 -8.93
CA THR A 220 -6.35 6.69 -7.71
C THR A 220 -5.64 7.97 -8.10
N ASN A 221 -6.37 9.07 -8.23
CA ASN A 221 -5.79 10.35 -8.61
C ASN A 221 -5.18 11.01 -7.37
N HIS A 222 -3.96 11.52 -7.51
CA HIS A 222 -3.25 12.27 -6.48
C HIS A 222 -3.03 13.69 -6.98
N LEU A 223 -3.58 14.66 -6.25
CA LEU A 223 -3.28 16.07 -6.45
C LEU A 223 -2.21 16.46 -5.44
N ILE A 224 -1.04 16.86 -5.94
CA ILE A 224 0.17 16.99 -5.12
C ILE A 224 0.59 18.44 -5.00
N GLY A 225 1.04 18.82 -3.80
CA GLY A 225 1.64 20.10 -3.49
C GLY A 225 2.67 20.03 -2.38
N ASP A 226 3.17 21.18 -1.99
CA ASP A 226 4.23 21.29 -1.00
C ASP A 226 3.77 20.81 0.38
N GLY A 227 4.37 19.71 0.85
CA GLY A 227 4.09 19.10 2.14
C GLY A 227 2.76 18.34 2.23
N TYR A 228 2.06 18.08 1.12
CA TYR A 228 0.78 17.37 1.12
C TYR A 228 0.49 16.65 -0.19
N TRP A 229 -0.51 15.78 -0.15
CA TRP A 229 -1.18 15.22 -1.31
C TRP A 229 -2.67 14.94 -1.00
N VAL A 230 -3.49 14.94 -2.04
CA VAL A 230 -4.94 14.69 -1.93
C VAL A 230 -5.29 13.49 -2.80
N TRP A 231 -6.03 12.50 -2.23
CA TRP A 231 -6.55 11.41 -3.05
C TRP A 231 -7.95 11.68 -3.56
N LEU A 232 -8.23 11.17 -4.76
CA LEU A 232 -9.55 11.01 -5.32
C LEU A 232 -9.72 9.53 -5.70
N ILE A 233 -10.64 8.82 -5.01
CA ILE A 233 -10.88 7.39 -5.20
C ILE A 233 -12.37 7.17 -5.48
N PRO A 234 -12.73 6.75 -6.72
CA PRO A 234 -14.11 6.39 -7.05
C PRO A 234 -14.47 5.04 -6.41
N LEU A 235 -15.73 4.90 -6.00
CA LEU A 235 -16.27 3.69 -5.39
C LEU A 235 -17.43 3.14 -6.22
N SER A 236 -17.60 1.81 -6.22
CA SER A 236 -18.67 1.14 -6.98
C SER A 236 -20.07 1.49 -6.47
N SER A 237 -20.19 1.93 -5.21
CA SER A 237 -21.44 2.45 -4.63
C SER A 237 -21.88 3.81 -5.17
N GLY A 238 -21.10 4.42 -6.10
CA GLY A 238 -21.39 5.75 -6.64
C GLY A 238 -20.81 6.91 -5.81
N TYR A 239 -20.17 6.61 -4.68
CA TYR A 239 -19.48 7.62 -3.89
C TYR A 239 -18.05 7.86 -4.43
N HIS A 240 -17.51 9.04 -4.11
CA HIS A 240 -16.11 9.36 -4.32
C HIS A 240 -15.47 9.67 -2.98
N SER A 241 -14.38 8.97 -2.67
CA SER A 241 -13.58 9.24 -1.47
C SER A 241 -12.55 10.32 -1.79
N VAL A 242 -12.52 11.36 -0.98
CA VAL A 242 -11.59 12.49 -1.04
C VAL A 242 -10.85 12.57 0.28
N GLY A 243 -9.53 12.64 0.24
CA GLY A 243 -8.78 12.82 1.47
C GLY A 243 -7.49 13.60 1.28
N ILE A 244 -7.14 14.36 2.30
CA ILE A 244 -5.92 15.18 2.38
C ILE A 244 -4.97 14.47 3.33
N VAL A 245 -3.76 14.21 2.88
CA VAL A 245 -2.66 13.71 3.71
C VAL A 245 -1.55 14.74 3.70
N ALA A 246 -1.09 15.14 4.88
CA ALA A 246 -0.19 16.25 4.97
C ALA A 246 0.84 16.11 6.09
N ASP A 247 2.02 16.64 5.87
CA ASP A 247 3.04 16.83 6.91
C ASP A 247 2.48 17.73 8.01
N ALA A 248 2.57 17.27 9.25
CA ALA A 248 1.96 17.95 10.39
C ALA A 248 2.59 19.33 10.68
N SER A 249 3.84 19.55 10.26
CA SER A 249 4.55 20.82 10.47
C SER A 249 4.19 21.86 9.41
N ALA A 250 4.01 21.44 8.15
CA ALA A 250 3.64 22.32 7.05
C ALA A 250 2.13 22.63 7.05
N HIS A 251 1.30 21.61 7.35
CA HIS A 251 -0.15 21.72 7.34
C HIS A 251 -0.76 21.21 8.66
N PRO A 252 -0.88 22.08 9.67
CA PRO A 252 -1.44 21.70 10.96
C PRO A 252 -2.88 21.18 10.84
N LEU A 253 -3.19 20.10 11.55
CA LEU A 253 -4.49 19.41 11.47
C LEU A 253 -5.69 20.31 11.79
N ASP A 254 -5.54 21.31 12.66
CA ASP A 254 -6.60 22.23 13.03
C ASP A 254 -7.06 23.15 11.88
N ARG A 255 -6.28 23.26 10.80
CA ARG A 255 -6.65 23.94 9.56
C ARG A 255 -7.59 23.13 8.67
N MET A 256 -7.77 21.82 8.91
CA MET A 256 -8.55 20.93 8.04
C MET A 256 -9.40 19.88 8.80
N ASN A 257 -9.53 19.96 10.11
CA ASN A 257 -10.16 18.93 10.94
C ASN A 257 -11.71 19.02 11.02
N SER A 258 -12.33 19.70 10.07
CA SER A 258 -13.77 19.67 9.80
C SER A 258 -14.00 19.87 8.31
N PHE A 259 -15.16 19.44 7.79
CA PHE A 259 -15.46 19.59 6.36
C PHE A 259 -15.33 21.04 5.88
N ALA A 260 -15.87 22.01 6.63
CA ALA A 260 -15.77 23.41 6.27
C ALA A 260 -14.29 23.87 6.17
N ARG A 261 -13.46 23.53 7.17
CA ARG A 261 -12.03 23.86 7.17
C ARG A 261 -11.28 23.10 6.06
N ALA A 262 -11.62 21.85 5.79
CA ALA A 262 -11.03 21.10 4.68
C ALA A 262 -11.35 21.75 3.33
N MET A 263 -12.59 22.24 3.14
CA MET A 263 -12.98 23.00 1.94
C MET A 263 -12.24 24.34 1.84
N ASP A 264 -12.06 25.08 2.94
CA ASP A 264 -11.27 26.32 2.95
C ASP A 264 -9.80 26.04 2.60
N TRP A 265 -9.24 24.96 3.13
CA TRP A 265 -7.90 24.51 2.81
C TRP A 265 -7.77 24.12 1.32
N LEU A 266 -8.75 23.37 0.77
CA LEU A 266 -8.79 22.98 -0.64
C LEU A 266 -8.90 24.21 -1.58
N ARG A 267 -9.64 25.25 -1.21
CA ARG A 267 -9.72 26.49 -2.00
C ARG A 267 -8.37 27.16 -2.17
N VAL A 268 -7.48 27.04 -1.19
CA VAL A 268 -6.13 27.62 -1.22
C VAL A 268 -5.16 26.75 -2.00
N HIS A 269 -5.20 25.42 -1.78
CA HIS A 269 -4.17 24.49 -2.24
C HIS A 269 -4.57 23.68 -3.47
N GLN A 270 -5.86 23.39 -3.63
CA GLN A 270 -6.41 22.63 -4.77
C GLN A 270 -7.70 23.28 -5.27
N PRO A 271 -7.62 24.54 -5.81
CA PRO A 271 -8.78 25.35 -6.13
C PRO A 271 -9.69 24.68 -7.16
N ARG A 272 -9.14 23.96 -8.15
CA ARG A 272 -9.96 23.25 -9.15
C ARG A 272 -10.81 22.14 -8.53
N LEU A 273 -10.28 21.37 -7.57
CA LEU A 273 -11.05 20.37 -6.82
C LEU A 273 -12.14 21.05 -5.97
N ALA A 274 -11.77 22.11 -5.24
CA ALA A 274 -12.74 22.84 -4.42
C ALA A 274 -13.88 23.39 -5.27
N GLN A 275 -13.59 23.92 -6.46
CA GLN A 275 -14.59 24.39 -7.41
C GLN A 275 -15.49 23.26 -7.90
N ALA A 276 -14.92 22.11 -8.29
CA ALA A 276 -15.69 20.94 -8.75
C ALA A 276 -16.66 20.41 -7.68
N LEU A 277 -16.21 20.38 -6.41
CA LEU A 277 -17.07 19.99 -5.29
C LEU A 277 -18.23 20.97 -5.06
N VAL A 278 -18.00 22.29 -5.23
CA VAL A 278 -19.05 23.33 -5.12
C VAL A 278 -20.02 23.24 -6.31
N GLU A 279 -19.53 23.12 -7.53
CA GLU A 279 -20.35 23.01 -8.75
C GLU A 279 -21.28 21.78 -8.73
N ALA A 280 -20.80 20.69 -8.09
CA ALA A 280 -21.60 19.46 -7.92
C ALA A 280 -22.55 19.50 -6.69
N ASP A 281 -22.63 20.61 -5.95
CA ASP A 281 -23.32 20.68 -4.63
C ASP A 281 -22.95 19.49 -3.72
N ALA A 282 -21.69 19.09 -3.73
CA ALA A 282 -21.20 17.88 -3.09
C ALA A 282 -21.26 18.02 -1.56
N LYS A 283 -22.21 17.34 -0.94
CA LYS A 283 -22.35 17.27 0.52
C LYS A 283 -21.61 16.06 1.04
N PRO A 284 -20.83 16.19 2.13
CA PRO A 284 -20.13 15.04 2.69
C PRO A 284 -21.13 14.07 3.32
N ALA A 285 -21.02 12.80 2.96
CA ALA A 285 -21.77 11.73 3.59
C ALA A 285 -21.14 11.31 4.93
N ASP A 286 -19.82 11.48 5.05
CA ASP A 286 -19.05 11.34 6.28
C ASP A 286 -17.90 12.35 6.32
N PHE A 287 -17.26 12.46 7.48
CA PHE A 287 -16.00 13.17 7.65
C PHE A 287 -15.23 12.55 8.81
N ALA A 288 -13.95 12.30 8.61
CA ALA A 288 -13.09 11.82 9.68
C ALA A 288 -11.65 12.35 9.52
N PHE A 289 -10.87 12.23 10.58
CA PHE A 289 -9.46 12.60 10.56
C PHE A 289 -8.63 11.72 11.50
N LEU A 290 -7.33 11.67 11.22
CA LEU A 290 -6.33 11.01 12.05
C LEU A 290 -5.12 11.92 12.23
N ARG A 291 -4.70 12.04 13.47
CA ARG A 291 -3.47 12.74 13.85
C ARG A 291 -2.33 11.72 13.91
N HIS A 292 -1.18 12.03 13.31
CA HIS A 292 0.02 11.21 13.34
C HIS A 292 -0.30 9.73 13.13
N PHE A 293 -0.93 9.43 12.00
CA PHE A 293 -1.56 8.12 11.77
C PHE A 293 -0.56 6.98 11.56
N SER A 294 0.70 7.28 11.20
CA SER A 294 1.73 6.29 10.90
C SER A 294 2.35 5.71 12.18
N TYR A 295 2.43 4.39 12.27
CA TYR A 295 3.02 3.68 13.41
C TYR A 295 3.54 2.30 13.04
N GLY A 296 4.53 1.83 13.79
CA GLY A 296 5.11 0.49 13.69
C GLY A 296 4.71 -0.43 14.83
N CYS A 297 5.26 -1.64 14.79
CA CYS A 297 5.12 -2.67 15.81
C CYS A 297 6.43 -3.45 15.90
N ARG A 298 7.00 -3.56 17.12
CA ARG A 298 8.28 -4.23 17.34
C ARG A 298 8.24 -5.73 17.09
N GLU A 299 7.09 -6.36 17.31
CA GLU A 299 6.89 -7.79 17.12
C GLU A 299 5.48 -8.04 16.60
N VAL A 300 5.35 -8.82 15.53
CA VAL A 300 4.07 -9.17 14.90
C VAL A 300 3.80 -10.67 14.91
N PHE A 301 4.80 -11.50 15.15
CA PHE A 301 4.68 -12.96 15.27
C PHE A 301 5.41 -13.44 16.52
N SER A 302 4.85 -14.45 17.23
CA SER A 302 5.44 -15.00 18.43
C SER A 302 5.50 -16.53 18.42
N ARG A 303 6.58 -17.05 19.02
CA ARG A 303 6.69 -18.50 19.29
C ARG A 303 5.61 -19.01 20.23
N ASP A 304 5.00 -18.12 21.02
CA ASP A 304 3.91 -18.43 21.92
C ASP A 304 2.54 -18.42 21.22
N ARG A 305 2.51 -18.61 19.88
CA ARG A 305 1.30 -18.80 19.08
C ARG A 305 0.29 -17.65 19.12
N TRP A 306 0.81 -16.42 19.12
CA TRP A 306 0.03 -15.26 18.79
C TRP A 306 0.64 -14.49 17.63
N ALA A 307 -0.19 -13.80 16.87
CA ALA A 307 0.23 -12.97 15.75
C ALA A 307 -0.63 -11.71 15.63
N ILE A 308 -0.10 -10.71 14.94
CA ILE A 308 -0.78 -9.43 14.67
C ILE A 308 -0.79 -9.18 13.16
N THR A 309 -1.92 -8.75 12.62
CA THR A 309 -2.07 -8.44 11.19
C THR A 309 -2.83 -7.13 10.95
N GLY A 310 -2.59 -6.52 9.78
CA GLY A 310 -3.21 -5.26 9.37
C GLY A 310 -2.87 -4.09 10.32
N GLU A 311 -3.80 -3.16 10.46
CA GLU A 311 -3.61 -1.96 11.30
C GLU A 311 -3.46 -2.27 12.80
N ALA A 312 -3.77 -3.47 13.26
CA ALA A 312 -3.43 -3.87 14.63
C ALA A 312 -1.92 -3.90 14.85
N GLY A 313 -1.14 -4.20 13.82
CA GLY A 313 0.33 -4.15 13.80
C GLY A 313 0.88 -2.82 13.33
N VAL A 314 0.88 -2.59 12.03
CA VAL A 314 1.57 -1.48 11.38
C VAL A 314 0.62 -0.66 10.51
N PHE A 315 0.92 0.63 10.36
CA PHE A 315 0.27 1.51 9.41
C PHE A 315 1.28 2.51 8.85
N LEU A 316 1.39 2.56 7.52
CA LEU A 316 2.28 3.45 6.78
C LEU A 316 1.49 4.59 6.13
N ASP A 317 2.18 5.41 5.33
CA ASP A 317 1.56 6.40 4.48
C ASP A 317 0.74 5.72 3.38
N PRO A 318 -0.50 6.14 3.11
CA PRO A 318 -1.34 5.50 2.09
C PRO A 318 -1.03 5.94 0.64
N PHE A 319 0.03 6.70 0.38
CA PHE A 319 0.37 7.24 -0.95
C PHE A 319 0.40 6.16 -2.05
N TYR A 320 1.01 5.02 -1.79
CA TYR A 320 1.01 3.86 -2.69
C TYR A 320 0.07 2.73 -2.24
N SER A 321 -0.92 3.02 -1.40
CA SER A 321 -1.94 2.04 -0.96
C SER A 321 -1.39 0.72 -0.39
N PRO A 322 -0.32 0.68 0.43
CA PRO A 322 0.35 -0.56 0.84
C PRO A 322 -0.42 -1.37 1.89
N GLY A 323 -1.53 -0.86 2.41
CA GLY A 323 -2.24 -1.48 3.55
C GLY A 323 -2.70 -2.91 3.29
N SER A 324 -3.26 -3.19 2.10
CA SER A 324 -3.68 -4.54 1.72
C SER A 324 -2.50 -5.48 1.48
N ASP A 325 -1.37 -4.97 1.04
CA ASP A 325 -0.15 -5.77 0.81
C ASP A 325 0.43 -6.26 2.14
N PHE A 326 0.50 -5.38 3.16
CA PHE A 326 0.93 -5.79 4.49
C PHE A 326 -0.02 -6.79 5.16
N ILE A 327 -1.33 -6.70 4.89
CA ILE A 327 -2.30 -7.72 5.29
C ILE A 327 -1.97 -9.05 4.59
N ALA A 328 -1.77 -9.04 3.29
CA ALA A 328 -1.47 -10.23 2.48
C ALA A 328 -0.18 -10.93 2.96
N ILE A 329 0.90 -10.17 3.13
CA ILE A 329 2.21 -10.68 3.58
C ILE A 329 2.12 -11.23 5.01
N ALA A 330 1.52 -10.48 5.94
CA ALA A 330 1.36 -10.93 7.32
C ALA A 330 0.52 -12.21 7.40
N ASN A 331 -0.62 -12.24 6.71
CA ASN A 331 -1.51 -13.40 6.70
C ASN A 331 -0.84 -14.64 6.07
N THR A 332 0.02 -14.47 5.07
CA THR A 332 0.81 -15.56 4.47
C THR A 332 1.77 -16.17 5.49
N TYR A 333 2.52 -15.34 6.22
CA TYR A 333 3.40 -15.83 7.27
C TYR A 333 2.63 -16.46 8.43
N ILE A 334 1.51 -15.86 8.85
CA ILE A 334 0.64 -16.41 9.91
C ILE A 334 0.11 -17.78 9.50
N ALA A 335 -0.38 -17.94 8.28
CA ALA A 335 -0.94 -19.18 7.78
C ALA A 335 0.11 -20.31 7.76
N ASP A 336 1.35 -20.03 7.33
CA ASP A 336 2.44 -21.00 7.35
C ASP A 336 2.89 -21.34 8.77
N LEU A 337 2.99 -20.36 9.69
CA LEU A 337 3.32 -20.61 11.10
C LEU A 337 2.29 -21.51 11.77
N VAL A 338 1.00 -21.24 11.56
CA VAL A 338 -0.10 -22.07 12.10
C VAL A 338 -0.05 -23.47 11.53
N ARG A 339 0.14 -23.62 10.21
CA ARG A 339 0.26 -24.91 9.55
C ARG A 339 1.42 -25.74 10.11
N ARG A 340 2.58 -25.13 10.30
CA ARG A 340 3.77 -25.77 10.87
C ARG A 340 3.53 -26.21 12.32
N ASP A 341 2.98 -25.34 13.14
CA ASP A 341 2.67 -25.64 14.55
C ASP A 341 1.69 -26.82 14.67
N LEU A 342 0.66 -26.86 13.81
CA LEU A 342 -0.30 -27.98 13.79
C LEU A 342 0.30 -29.28 13.24
N ALA A 343 1.34 -29.19 12.39
CA ALA A 343 2.11 -30.35 11.94
C ALA A 343 3.13 -30.85 12.99
N GLY A 344 3.30 -30.13 14.10
CA GLY A 344 4.24 -30.49 15.16
C GLY A 344 5.65 -29.91 15.00
N ASP A 345 5.85 -29.01 14.04
CA ASP A 345 7.14 -28.34 13.84
C ASP A 345 7.47 -27.39 14.97
N ARG A 346 8.76 -27.21 15.26
CA ARG A 346 9.24 -26.14 16.14
C ARG A 346 9.20 -24.79 15.38
N ILE A 347 8.21 -23.96 15.66
CA ILE A 347 8.00 -22.71 14.93
C ILE A 347 8.98 -21.57 15.27
N GLY A 348 9.72 -21.65 16.40
CA GLY A 348 10.60 -20.57 16.84
C GLY A 348 11.55 -20.03 15.79
N PRO A 349 12.32 -20.87 15.06
CA PRO A 349 13.19 -20.39 13.96
C PRO A 349 12.43 -19.68 12.84
N TYR A 350 11.25 -20.17 12.47
CA TYR A 350 10.41 -19.54 11.44
C TYR A 350 9.85 -18.19 11.91
N VAL A 351 9.40 -18.09 13.16
CA VAL A 351 8.97 -16.83 13.76
C VAL A 351 10.08 -15.78 13.69
N THR A 352 11.31 -16.14 14.06
CA THR A 352 12.47 -15.23 13.98
C THR A 352 12.69 -14.73 12.55
N LEU A 353 12.73 -15.64 11.58
CA LEU A 353 13.00 -15.29 10.19
C LEU A 353 11.85 -14.48 9.55
N TYR A 354 10.60 -14.91 9.77
CA TYR A 354 9.44 -14.19 9.22
C TYR A 354 9.30 -12.80 9.84
N SER A 355 9.63 -12.64 11.13
CA SER A 355 9.69 -11.31 11.76
C SER A 355 10.76 -10.43 11.12
N GLN A 356 11.94 -10.97 10.82
CA GLN A 356 13.01 -10.23 10.12
C GLN A 356 12.60 -9.85 8.70
N LEU A 357 12.00 -10.77 7.95
CA LEU A 357 11.53 -10.51 6.58
C LEU A 357 10.40 -9.47 6.57
N PHE A 358 9.40 -9.63 7.42
CA PHE A 358 8.30 -8.68 7.53
C PHE A 358 8.82 -7.28 7.91
N ARG A 359 9.73 -7.20 8.88
CA ARG A 359 10.37 -5.95 9.27
C ARG A 359 11.18 -5.35 8.11
N SER A 360 11.91 -6.18 7.36
CA SER A 360 12.64 -5.73 6.17
C SER A 360 11.72 -5.08 5.14
N PHE A 361 10.59 -5.71 4.82
CA PHE A 361 9.61 -5.15 3.89
C PHE A 361 8.97 -3.87 4.44
N TYR A 362 8.64 -3.86 5.73
CA TYR A 362 8.09 -2.69 6.39
C TYR A 362 9.04 -1.49 6.35
N GLU A 363 10.31 -1.67 6.74
CA GLU A 363 11.33 -0.61 6.75
C GLU A 363 11.62 -0.10 5.34
N SER A 364 11.79 -1.01 4.37
CA SER A 364 12.02 -0.67 2.97
C SER A 364 10.85 0.13 2.38
N THR A 365 9.61 -0.23 2.71
CA THR A 365 8.44 0.53 2.28
C THR A 365 8.34 1.88 3.01
N LEU A 366 8.69 1.95 4.29
CA LEU A 366 8.68 3.20 5.05
C LEU A 366 9.67 4.24 4.48
N THR A 367 10.80 3.81 3.91
CA THR A 367 11.77 4.73 3.28
C THR A 367 11.19 5.46 2.06
N LEU A 368 10.15 4.89 1.41
CA LEU A 368 9.47 5.52 0.27
C LEU A 368 8.65 6.76 0.69
N TYR A 369 8.38 6.94 1.99
CA TYR A 369 7.52 8.00 2.53
C TYR A 369 8.24 8.94 3.47
N ARG A 370 9.13 8.41 4.34
CA ARG A 370 9.80 9.21 5.36
C ARG A 370 10.70 10.27 4.75
N GLY A 371 10.36 11.54 4.98
CA GLY A 371 11.10 12.68 4.46
C GLY A 371 10.97 12.87 2.94
N GLN A 372 9.93 12.27 2.30
CA GLN A 372 9.77 12.29 0.84
C GLN A 372 8.76 13.34 0.34
N TYR A 373 8.11 14.08 1.21
CA TYR A 373 7.09 15.04 0.79
C TYR A 373 7.65 16.17 -0.10
N GLY A 374 8.90 16.58 0.12
CA GLY A 374 9.60 17.49 -0.80
C GLY A 374 9.84 16.87 -2.19
N VAL A 375 10.11 15.55 -2.25
CA VAL A 375 10.24 14.83 -3.53
C VAL A 375 8.90 14.76 -4.25
N PHE A 376 7.81 14.48 -3.51
CA PHE A 376 6.46 14.44 -4.10
C PHE A 376 6.09 15.80 -4.69
N ALA A 377 6.41 16.89 -4.02
CA ALA A 377 6.12 18.26 -4.48
C ALA A 377 6.99 18.72 -5.67
N HIS A 378 8.08 18.01 -5.99
CA HIS A 378 8.99 18.34 -7.09
C HIS A 378 8.65 17.53 -8.34
N PRO A 379 8.05 18.11 -9.39
CA PRO A 379 7.53 17.35 -10.55
C PRO A 379 8.57 16.42 -11.18
N GLY A 380 9.77 16.93 -11.46
CA GLY A 380 10.86 16.14 -12.08
C GLY A 380 11.30 14.96 -11.19
N ALA A 381 11.53 15.19 -9.90
CA ALA A 381 11.95 14.14 -8.97
C ALA A 381 10.84 13.13 -8.71
N LEU A 382 9.57 13.57 -8.63
CA LEU A 382 8.41 12.69 -8.49
C LEU A 382 8.31 11.68 -9.64
N SER A 383 8.51 12.12 -10.87
CA SER A 383 8.44 11.27 -12.07
C SER A 383 9.42 10.10 -11.98
N ILE A 384 10.66 10.41 -11.62
CA ILE A 384 11.73 9.42 -11.48
C ILE A 384 11.43 8.50 -10.30
N LYS A 385 11.02 9.10 -9.17
CA LYS A 385 10.66 8.34 -7.97
C LYS A 385 9.55 7.33 -8.25
N VAL A 386 8.51 7.70 -8.96
CA VAL A 386 7.40 6.79 -9.27
C VAL A 386 7.87 5.60 -10.11
N ILE A 387 8.72 5.83 -11.12
CA ILE A 387 9.31 4.75 -11.92
C ILE A 387 10.20 3.86 -11.06
N TRP A 388 11.06 4.45 -10.23
CA TRP A 388 11.95 3.72 -9.32
C TRP A 388 11.17 2.85 -8.34
N ASP A 389 10.21 3.44 -7.62
CA ASP A 389 9.45 2.77 -6.57
C ASP A 389 8.63 1.60 -7.13
N TYR A 390 8.01 1.76 -8.31
CA TYR A 390 7.32 0.67 -9.01
C TYR A 390 8.26 -0.43 -9.47
N THR A 391 9.44 -0.08 -10.00
CA THR A 391 10.42 -1.08 -10.45
C THR A 391 10.91 -1.93 -9.28
N TYR A 392 11.20 -1.30 -8.15
CA TYR A 392 11.57 -1.99 -6.92
C TYR A 392 10.41 -2.88 -6.39
N TYR A 393 9.19 -2.35 -6.37
CA TYR A 393 8.00 -3.06 -5.89
C TYR A 393 7.68 -4.27 -6.76
N TRP A 394 7.59 -4.10 -8.08
CA TRP A 394 7.28 -5.21 -9.00
C TRP A 394 8.44 -6.17 -9.17
N GLY A 395 9.67 -5.68 -9.24
CA GLY A 395 10.85 -6.51 -9.46
C GLY A 395 11.25 -7.36 -8.27
N VAL A 396 10.93 -6.93 -7.04
CA VAL A 396 11.35 -7.62 -5.82
C VAL A 396 10.15 -8.18 -5.07
N LEU A 397 9.34 -7.31 -4.46
CA LEU A 397 8.31 -7.75 -3.52
C LEU A 397 7.16 -8.50 -4.20
N CYS A 398 6.68 -8.00 -5.35
CA CYS A 398 5.65 -8.68 -6.13
C CYS A 398 6.14 -10.03 -6.66
N GLN A 399 7.40 -10.14 -7.13
CA GLN A 399 7.93 -11.44 -7.59
C GLN A 399 7.91 -12.48 -6.47
N LEU A 400 8.33 -12.11 -5.26
CA LEU A 400 8.29 -13.01 -4.11
C LEU A 400 6.85 -13.45 -3.77
N PHE A 401 5.90 -12.54 -3.87
CA PHE A 401 4.51 -12.81 -3.52
C PHE A 401 3.78 -13.62 -4.59
N PHE A 402 3.85 -13.21 -5.86
CA PHE A 402 3.14 -13.84 -6.97
C PHE A 402 3.65 -15.25 -7.30
N GLN A 403 4.90 -15.55 -6.94
CA GLN A 403 5.53 -16.86 -7.12
C GLN A 403 5.47 -17.73 -5.85
N ASP A 404 4.68 -17.35 -4.83
CA ASP A 404 4.53 -18.07 -3.55
C ASP A 404 5.87 -18.35 -2.83
N ARG A 405 6.86 -17.44 -2.98
CA ARG A 405 8.23 -17.64 -2.45
C ARG A 405 8.46 -17.02 -1.07
N LEU A 406 7.51 -16.31 -0.50
CA LEU A 406 7.68 -15.67 0.81
C LEU A 406 7.99 -16.66 1.95
N THR A 407 7.51 -17.89 1.86
CA THR A 407 7.71 -18.94 2.88
C THR A 407 8.67 -20.05 2.43
N ASP A 408 9.19 -19.96 1.21
CA ASP A 408 10.21 -20.88 0.68
C ASP A 408 11.62 -20.45 1.11
N LEU A 409 12.03 -20.87 2.32
CA LEU A 409 13.31 -20.48 2.90
C LEU A 409 14.52 -20.94 2.11
N ARG A 410 14.40 -22.06 1.39
CA ARG A 410 15.47 -22.57 0.53
C ARG A 410 15.68 -21.63 -0.65
N MET A 411 14.61 -21.22 -1.30
CA MET A 411 14.66 -20.28 -2.41
C MET A 411 15.12 -18.88 -1.97
N LEU A 412 14.59 -18.38 -0.85
CA LEU A 412 15.04 -17.11 -0.27
C LEU A 412 16.54 -17.12 0.03
N GLY A 413 17.08 -18.26 0.48
CA GLY A 413 18.52 -18.43 0.68
C GLY A 413 19.32 -18.31 -0.61
N ARG A 414 18.81 -18.85 -1.73
CA ARG A 414 19.46 -18.82 -3.05
C ARG A 414 19.51 -17.43 -3.68
N VAL A 415 18.48 -16.62 -3.46
CA VAL A 415 18.39 -15.24 -4.02
C VAL A 415 18.75 -14.16 -3.01
N ARG A 416 19.26 -14.53 -1.84
CA ARG A 416 19.49 -13.63 -0.70
C ARG A 416 20.38 -12.44 -1.06
N GLU A 417 21.46 -12.67 -1.80
CA GLU A 417 22.41 -11.61 -2.18
C GLU A 417 21.75 -10.59 -3.12
N ASP A 418 21.00 -11.06 -4.12
CA ASP A 418 20.29 -10.18 -5.04
C ASP A 418 19.21 -9.33 -4.32
N LEU A 419 18.49 -9.92 -3.36
CA LEU A 419 17.51 -9.20 -2.54
C LEU A 419 18.17 -8.14 -1.66
N LEU A 420 19.31 -8.47 -1.02
CA LEU A 420 20.06 -7.53 -0.18
C LEU A 420 20.66 -6.39 -1.01
N SER A 421 21.22 -6.69 -2.20
CA SER A 421 21.73 -5.68 -3.14
C SER A 421 20.62 -4.74 -3.61
N SER A 422 19.47 -5.28 -4.03
CA SER A 422 18.31 -4.48 -4.45
C SER A 422 17.81 -3.58 -3.32
N ARG A 423 17.77 -4.08 -2.08
CA ARG A 423 17.40 -3.27 -0.91
C ARG A 423 18.43 -2.15 -0.64
N ALA A 424 19.71 -2.50 -0.62
CA ALA A 424 20.77 -1.51 -0.38
C ALA A 424 20.79 -0.40 -1.44
N LEU A 425 20.48 -0.76 -2.69
CA LEU A 425 20.35 0.20 -3.77
C LEU A 425 19.12 1.11 -3.59
N ASN A 426 17.95 0.54 -3.18
CA ASN A 426 16.78 1.35 -2.84
C ASN A 426 17.07 2.31 -1.67
N ASP A 427 17.75 1.83 -0.61
CA ASP A 427 18.12 2.64 0.54
C ASP A 427 19.09 3.80 0.16
N ALA A 428 19.86 3.67 -0.94
CA ALA A 428 20.72 4.72 -1.49
C ALA A 428 19.97 5.66 -2.45
N ALA A 429 19.06 5.14 -3.25
CA ALA A 429 18.29 5.93 -4.23
C ALA A 429 17.34 6.93 -3.54
N GLN A 430 16.72 6.56 -2.41
CA GLN A 430 15.77 7.45 -1.74
C GLN A 430 16.43 8.75 -1.19
N PRO A 431 17.59 8.75 -0.53
CA PRO A 431 18.34 9.96 -0.18
C PRO A 431 18.76 10.78 -1.40
N PHE A 432 19.23 10.13 -2.48
CA PHE A 432 19.58 10.80 -3.74
C PHE A 432 18.38 11.60 -4.29
N LEU A 433 17.20 10.99 -4.37
CA LEU A 433 15.98 11.67 -4.83
C LEU A 433 15.59 12.85 -3.94
N ARG A 434 15.73 12.72 -2.60
CA ARG A 434 15.49 13.85 -1.68
C ARG A 434 16.42 15.02 -1.95
N ARG A 435 17.70 14.75 -2.14
CA ARG A 435 18.67 15.78 -2.43
C ARG A 435 18.44 16.41 -3.79
N LEU A 436 18.16 15.60 -4.80
CA LEU A 436 17.80 16.10 -6.13
C LEU A 436 16.62 17.09 -6.07
N ALA A 437 15.56 16.75 -5.35
CA ALA A 437 14.41 17.62 -5.18
C ALA A 437 14.72 18.91 -4.39
N ALA A 438 15.65 18.84 -3.42
CA ALA A 438 16.01 20.00 -2.60
C ALA A 438 16.94 20.99 -3.33
N ASP A 439 17.86 20.48 -4.14
CA ASP A 439 18.95 21.27 -4.73
C ASP A 439 18.69 21.65 -6.21
N THR A 440 17.59 21.13 -6.83
CA THR A 440 17.20 21.51 -8.19
C THR A 440 15.90 22.32 -8.20
N PRO A 441 15.76 23.33 -9.09
CA PRO A 441 14.52 24.09 -9.18
C PRO A 441 13.38 23.23 -9.73
N PRO A 442 12.17 23.32 -9.16
CA PRO A 442 11.02 22.59 -9.68
C PRO A 442 10.63 23.14 -11.07
N HIS A 443 10.49 22.24 -12.03
CA HIS A 443 9.92 22.54 -13.34
C HIS A 443 8.64 21.72 -13.51
N ASN A 444 7.54 22.37 -13.87
CA ASN A 444 6.22 21.74 -14.01
C ASN A 444 5.78 21.80 -15.50
N PRO A 445 6.24 20.85 -16.35
CA PRO A 445 5.90 20.85 -17.77
C PRO A 445 4.45 20.36 -17.99
N ARG A 446 3.80 20.88 -19.03
CA ARG A 446 2.45 20.47 -19.46
C ARG A 446 2.48 19.13 -20.22
N VAL A 447 2.91 18.07 -19.60
CA VAL A 447 3.08 16.75 -20.24
C VAL A 447 2.44 15.63 -19.46
N LEU A 448 2.02 14.58 -20.16
CA LEU A 448 1.79 13.27 -19.57
C LEU A 448 3.09 12.47 -19.64
N LEU A 449 3.60 12.09 -18.48
CA LEU A 449 4.64 11.07 -18.38
C LEU A 449 3.96 9.70 -18.32
N ASP A 450 3.83 9.10 -19.50
CA ASP A 450 3.08 7.85 -19.66
C ASP A 450 3.96 6.64 -19.36
N GLN A 451 3.71 6.01 -18.22
CA GLN A 451 4.39 4.79 -17.80
C GLN A 451 4.11 3.60 -18.75
N ALA A 452 2.92 3.57 -19.38
CA ALA A 452 2.57 2.54 -20.33
C ALA A 452 3.29 2.67 -21.69
N ALA A 453 3.90 3.82 -21.94
CA ALA A 453 4.75 4.04 -23.12
C ALA A 453 6.19 3.49 -22.94
N LEU A 454 6.56 3.02 -21.75
CA LEU A 454 7.84 2.37 -21.48
C LEU A 454 7.68 0.84 -21.65
N PRO A 455 8.19 0.24 -22.77
CA PRO A 455 7.95 -1.18 -23.05
C PRO A 455 8.43 -2.11 -21.92
N TRP A 456 9.62 -1.85 -21.39
CA TRP A 456 10.19 -2.64 -20.28
C TRP A 456 9.38 -2.56 -18.99
N PHE A 457 8.71 -1.43 -18.73
CA PHE A 457 7.88 -1.23 -17.54
C PHE A 457 6.57 -2.02 -17.64
N ASP A 458 5.93 -2.00 -18.82
CA ASP A 458 4.76 -2.83 -19.12
C ASP A 458 5.10 -4.33 -19.08
N ASP A 459 6.27 -4.71 -19.64
CA ASP A 459 6.76 -6.09 -19.59
C ASP A 459 7.05 -6.55 -18.16
N LEU A 460 7.60 -5.70 -17.30
CA LEU A 460 7.83 -6.00 -15.89
C LEU A 460 6.49 -6.28 -15.17
N ASN A 461 5.47 -5.43 -15.37
CA ASN A 461 4.14 -5.66 -14.82
C ASN A 461 3.52 -6.97 -15.33
N ARG A 462 3.53 -7.20 -16.65
CA ARG A 462 2.98 -8.41 -17.28
C ARG A 462 3.67 -9.68 -16.78
N SER A 463 4.95 -9.59 -16.52
CA SER A 463 5.77 -10.71 -16.06
C SER A 463 5.36 -11.28 -14.71
N LEU A 464 4.63 -10.51 -13.88
CA LEU A 464 4.17 -10.95 -12.55
C LEU A 464 3.26 -12.18 -12.61
N THR A 465 2.49 -12.33 -13.71
CA THR A 465 1.53 -13.45 -13.87
C THR A 465 2.14 -14.69 -14.51
N ILE A 466 3.41 -14.63 -14.95
CA ILE A 466 4.10 -15.77 -15.55
C ILE A 466 4.60 -16.67 -14.43
N GLN A 467 4.08 -17.90 -14.36
CA GLN A 467 4.56 -18.91 -13.40
C GLN A 467 5.96 -19.39 -13.79
N LEU A 468 6.86 -19.42 -12.83
CA LEU A 468 8.28 -19.73 -13.01
C LEU A 468 8.66 -20.97 -12.19
N ASP A 469 9.50 -21.82 -12.76
CA ASP A 469 10.23 -22.81 -11.99
C ASP A 469 11.34 -22.16 -11.12
N ASP A 470 12.06 -22.97 -10.37
CA ASP A 470 13.11 -22.47 -9.47
C ASP A 470 14.24 -21.73 -10.21
N ALA A 471 14.63 -22.21 -11.40
CA ALA A 471 15.68 -21.58 -12.20
C ALA A 471 15.21 -20.24 -12.78
N GLY A 472 14.03 -20.22 -13.40
CA GLY A 472 13.41 -19.02 -13.95
C GLY A 472 13.12 -17.96 -12.89
N PHE A 473 12.79 -18.37 -11.65
CA PHE A 473 12.61 -17.42 -10.56
C PHE A 473 13.93 -16.74 -10.16
N ILE A 474 15.03 -17.49 -10.06
CA ILE A 474 16.36 -16.93 -9.77
C ILE A 474 16.77 -15.94 -10.87
N GLU A 475 16.66 -16.34 -12.13
CA GLU A 475 16.97 -15.49 -13.28
C GLU A 475 16.12 -14.19 -13.25
N ARG A 476 14.86 -14.28 -12.85
CA ARG A 476 13.96 -13.14 -12.73
C ARG A 476 14.41 -12.16 -11.64
N ILE A 477 14.80 -12.63 -10.46
CA ILE A 477 15.29 -11.78 -9.37
C ILE A 477 16.62 -11.13 -9.77
N GLN A 478 17.53 -11.87 -10.42
CA GLN A 478 18.78 -11.33 -10.94
C GLN A 478 18.53 -10.25 -12.01
N ALA A 479 17.63 -10.50 -12.96
CA ALA A 479 17.25 -9.52 -13.96
C ALA A 479 16.62 -8.24 -13.35
N SER A 480 15.83 -8.40 -12.28
CA SER A 480 15.26 -7.26 -11.55
C SER A 480 16.33 -6.43 -10.85
N ARG A 481 17.35 -7.07 -10.25
CA ARG A 481 18.50 -6.38 -9.66
C ARG A 481 19.25 -5.58 -10.74
N VAL A 482 19.60 -6.23 -11.87
CA VAL A 482 20.27 -5.59 -13.00
C VAL A 482 19.49 -4.39 -13.54
N LEU A 483 18.17 -4.49 -13.64
CA LEU A 483 17.30 -3.38 -14.06
C LEU A 483 17.37 -2.20 -13.07
N LEU A 484 17.34 -2.47 -11.76
CA LEU A 484 17.47 -1.42 -10.74
C LEU A 484 18.84 -0.73 -10.79
N GLU A 485 19.93 -1.50 -10.97
CA GLU A 485 21.28 -0.95 -11.14
C GLU A 485 21.38 -0.06 -12.38
N SER A 486 20.80 -0.51 -13.51
CA SER A 486 20.77 0.27 -14.76
C SER A 486 19.98 1.57 -14.60
N LEU A 487 18.83 1.53 -13.91
CA LEU A 487 18.05 2.72 -13.59
C LEU A 487 18.81 3.70 -12.69
N ALA A 488 19.51 3.21 -11.67
CA ALA A 488 20.33 4.05 -10.78
C ALA A 488 21.44 4.77 -11.53
N ILE A 489 22.14 4.07 -12.43
CA ILE A 489 23.17 4.64 -13.29
C ILE A 489 22.58 5.72 -14.22
N GLU A 490 21.43 5.44 -14.84
CA GLU A 490 20.78 6.41 -15.73
C GLU A 490 20.27 7.65 -14.97
N MET A 491 19.68 7.48 -13.79
CA MET A 491 19.25 8.59 -12.92
C MET A 491 20.43 9.50 -12.57
N ALA A 492 21.54 8.90 -12.08
CA ALA A 492 22.75 9.66 -11.74
C ALA A 492 23.36 10.35 -12.97
N SER A 493 23.50 9.63 -14.09
CA SER A 493 24.10 10.16 -15.33
C SER A 493 23.31 11.36 -15.88
N ARG A 494 21.99 11.30 -15.87
CA ARG A 494 21.15 12.42 -16.32
C ARG A 494 21.25 13.62 -15.38
N ALA A 495 21.23 13.37 -14.06
CA ALA A 495 21.39 14.45 -13.09
C ALA A 495 22.76 15.12 -13.21
N ILE A 496 23.84 14.35 -13.33
CA ILE A 496 25.23 14.85 -13.52
C ILE A 496 25.36 15.63 -14.85
N LYS A 497 24.68 15.18 -15.90
CA LYS A 497 24.66 15.89 -17.18
C LYS A 497 24.00 17.27 -17.06
N ALA A 498 22.95 17.39 -16.25
CA ALA A 498 22.28 18.66 -15.97
C ALA A 498 23.12 19.56 -15.06
N ASP A 499 23.73 18.99 -14.01
CA ASP A 499 24.66 19.70 -13.11
C ASP A 499 25.83 18.77 -12.71
N PRO A 500 27.06 19.03 -13.24
CA PRO A 500 28.24 18.23 -12.93
C PRO A 500 28.60 18.16 -11.44
N SER A 501 28.17 19.10 -10.60
CA SER A 501 28.44 19.09 -9.16
C SER A 501 27.76 17.92 -8.44
N ILE A 502 26.68 17.39 -9.03
CA ILE A 502 25.93 16.22 -8.49
C ILE A 502 26.81 14.97 -8.43
N ALA A 503 27.84 14.85 -9.26
CA ALA A 503 28.79 13.73 -9.21
C ALA A 503 29.54 13.65 -7.86
N LEU A 504 29.66 14.77 -7.15
CA LEU A 504 30.36 14.85 -5.87
C LEU A 504 29.43 14.65 -4.65
N TRP A 505 28.14 14.48 -4.86
CA TRP A 505 27.24 14.24 -3.75
C TRP A 505 27.49 12.87 -3.11
N PRO A 506 27.54 12.76 -1.77
CA PRO A 506 27.69 11.47 -1.10
C PRO A 506 26.58 10.47 -1.48
N GLU A 507 25.38 10.96 -1.73
CA GLU A 507 24.24 10.15 -2.14
C GLU A 507 24.42 9.58 -3.55
N THR A 508 24.97 10.35 -4.49
CA THR A 508 25.30 9.90 -5.85
C THR A 508 26.39 8.83 -5.81
N ILE A 509 27.48 9.10 -5.07
CA ILE A 509 28.60 8.16 -4.91
C ILE A 509 28.07 6.85 -4.29
N ALA A 510 27.32 6.93 -3.19
CA ALA A 510 26.78 5.75 -2.52
C ALA A 510 25.83 4.93 -3.40
N MET A 511 25.06 5.56 -4.29
CA MET A 511 24.18 4.88 -5.24
C MET A 511 24.98 4.22 -6.36
N LEU A 512 25.95 4.93 -6.95
CA LEU A 512 26.78 4.40 -8.05
C LEU A 512 27.72 3.27 -7.60
N GLU A 513 28.29 3.34 -6.38
CA GLU A 513 29.10 2.25 -5.81
C GLU A 513 28.34 0.93 -5.69
N ARG A 514 27.00 1.00 -5.50
CA ARG A 514 26.14 -0.18 -5.42
C ARG A 514 25.68 -0.69 -6.77
N ALA A 515 25.79 0.13 -7.81
CA ALA A 515 25.41 -0.20 -9.19
C ALA A 515 26.61 -0.55 -10.09
N SER A 516 27.85 -0.55 -9.56
CA SER A 516 29.08 -0.48 -10.35
C SER A 516 29.55 -1.78 -11.02
N ASP A 517 28.80 -2.89 -10.93
CA ASP A 517 29.23 -4.16 -11.51
C ASP A 517 28.75 -4.40 -12.96
N LEU A 518 28.13 -3.38 -13.61
CA LEU A 518 27.57 -3.56 -14.95
C LEU A 518 28.30 -2.75 -16.02
N PRO A 519 28.42 -3.28 -17.27
CA PRO A 519 28.74 -2.48 -18.43
C PRO A 519 27.61 -1.46 -18.68
N THR A 520 27.99 -0.22 -19.00
CA THR A 520 27.05 0.86 -19.34
C THR A 520 25.97 0.37 -20.32
N ALA A 521 24.72 0.33 -19.87
CA ALA A 521 23.62 -0.01 -20.75
C ALA A 521 23.38 1.13 -21.74
N ASP A 522 23.52 0.84 -23.03
CA ASP A 522 23.17 1.74 -24.15
C ASP A 522 21.65 1.85 -24.34
N GLY A 523 20.89 2.12 -23.28
CA GLY A 523 19.43 2.19 -23.37
C GLY A 523 18.85 3.35 -22.55
N GLN A 524 18.01 4.16 -23.16
CA GLN A 524 17.21 5.16 -22.46
C GLN A 524 16.06 4.46 -21.72
N LEU A 525 16.29 4.05 -20.45
CA LEU A 525 15.24 3.46 -19.60
C LEU A 525 14.22 4.53 -19.17
N LEU A 526 14.68 5.76 -18.95
CA LEU A 526 13.82 6.90 -18.63
C LEU A 526 13.56 7.71 -19.89
N ALA A 527 12.35 7.62 -20.45
CA ALA A 527 11.95 8.38 -21.63
C ALA A 527 11.77 9.89 -21.36
N TYR A 528 11.94 10.33 -20.09
CA TYR A 528 11.59 11.67 -19.62
C TYR A 528 12.81 12.56 -19.43
N PRO A 529 12.76 13.86 -19.83
CA PRO A 529 13.80 14.79 -19.47
C PRO A 529 13.81 15.01 -17.95
N LEU A 530 14.91 14.69 -17.29
CA LEU A 530 15.28 15.38 -16.06
C LEU A 530 15.55 16.81 -16.49
N ALA A 531 14.84 17.79 -15.93
CA ALA A 531 14.86 19.20 -16.24
C ALA A 531 16.01 19.66 -17.17
N SER A 532 15.69 20.16 -18.36
CA SER A 532 16.60 21.00 -19.13
C SER A 532 16.63 22.40 -18.57
#